data_0f57ff9aa2f40446af863162c457578e
#
_entry.id   0f57ff9aa2f40446af863162c457578e
#
_cell.length_a   1.000
_cell.length_b   1.000
_cell.length_c   1.000
_cell.angle_alpha   90.00
_cell.angle_beta   90.00
_cell.angle_gamma   90.00
#
_symmetry.space_group_name_H-M   'P 1'
#
loop_
_entity.id
_entity.type
_entity.pdbx_description
1 polymer ?
#
loop_
_entity_poly.entity_id
_entity_poly.type
_entity_poly.pdbx_seq_one_letter_code
_entity_poly.pdbx_strand_id
1 'polypeptide(L)'
;MTETPTPNVPLRLAAIGAVVLGVAAVFAYVAGWLDPQRLTPDKVINTLEHNGGAYPGYRRNHAKGLCVIGHFDSNGGLADLSRASLFSVGRVPVVGRLAIPGGNPKASDGAAPIRSLALRFLPKDGQEWRTGMNAMPVFVVRDVASFFALQQATAPQPGTGKPDPEKAGAFFKAHPETPALPAVGEILHTILQLRQQRLLRPQRLLPGEQERPGAARALVRAA
;
A
#
# COMPACT_ATOMS: atom_id res chain seq x y z
N MET A 1 -58.95 -37.50 -31.74
CA MET A 1 -58.63 -36.26 -30.97
C MET A 1 -57.49 -36.60 -30.05
N THR A 2 -56.28 -36.20 -30.38
CA THR A 2 -55.10 -36.41 -29.54
C THR A 2 -55.01 -35.25 -28.54
N GLU A 3 -55.27 -35.55 -27.26
CA GLU A 3 -55.05 -34.58 -26.17
C GLU A 3 -53.60 -34.22 -26.11
N THR A 4 -53.29 -32.96 -26.35
CA THR A 4 -51.94 -32.44 -26.09
C THR A 4 -51.72 -32.40 -24.58
N PRO A 5 -50.67 -33.05 -24.05
CA PRO A 5 -50.41 -33.05 -22.60
C PRO A 5 -50.20 -31.62 -22.10
N THR A 6 -50.99 -31.20 -21.12
CA THR A 6 -50.86 -29.88 -20.47
C THR A 6 -49.45 -29.77 -19.87
N PRO A 7 -48.71 -28.72 -20.19
CA PRO A 7 -47.34 -28.56 -19.68
C PRO A 7 -47.38 -28.40 -18.15
N ASN A 8 -46.67 -29.27 -17.42
CA ASN A 8 -46.47 -29.14 -15.97
C ASN A 8 -45.62 -27.92 -15.65
N VAL A 9 -46.24 -26.72 -15.75
CA VAL A 9 -45.63 -25.44 -15.51
C VAL A 9 -44.88 -25.36 -14.16
N PRO A 10 -45.49 -25.85 -13.02
CA PRO A 10 -44.80 -25.81 -11.72
C PRO A 10 -43.53 -26.68 -11.71
N LEU A 11 -43.56 -27.86 -12.34
CA LEU A 11 -42.36 -28.71 -12.41
C LEU A 11 -41.22 -28.08 -13.24
N ARG A 12 -41.59 -27.41 -14.35
CA ARG A 12 -40.58 -26.69 -15.17
C ARG A 12 -39.99 -25.51 -14.44
N LEU A 13 -40.78 -24.74 -13.71
CA LEU A 13 -40.30 -23.65 -12.89
C LEU A 13 -39.40 -24.16 -11.75
N ALA A 14 -39.75 -25.25 -11.11
CA ALA A 14 -38.91 -25.89 -10.10
C ALA A 14 -37.58 -26.40 -10.66
N ALA A 15 -37.58 -27.00 -11.86
CA ALA A 15 -36.35 -27.42 -12.53
C ALA A 15 -35.46 -26.24 -12.92
N ILE A 16 -36.03 -25.14 -13.47
CA ILE A 16 -35.28 -23.92 -13.76
C ILE A 16 -34.70 -23.33 -12.47
N GLY A 17 -35.52 -23.24 -11.42
CA GLY A 17 -35.06 -22.73 -10.11
C GLY A 17 -33.90 -23.56 -9.53
N ALA A 18 -33.97 -24.91 -9.62
CA ALA A 18 -32.90 -25.77 -9.17
C ALA A 18 -31.59 -25.57 -9.96
N VAL A 19 -31.68 -25.42 -11.28
CA VAL A 19 -30.51 -25.13 -12.12
C VAL A 19 -29.90 -23.78 -11.77
N VAL A 20 -30.70 -22.72 -11.63
CA VAL A 20 -30.23 -21.39 -11.28
C VAL A 20 -29.55 -21.39 -9.91
N LEU A 21 -30.16 -22.04 -8.90
CA LEU A 21 -29.58 -22.19 -7.57
C LEU A 21 -28.28 -23.01 -7.60
N GLY A 22 -28.23 -24.10 -8.38
CA GLY A 22 -27.01 -24.89 -8.55
C GLY A 22 -25.87 -24.09 -9.16
N VAL A 23 -26.14 -23.31 -10.22
CA VAL A 23 -25.14 -22.41 -10.84
C VAL A 23 -24.71 -21.36 -9.85
N ALA A 24 -25.63 -20.72 -9.14
CA ALA A 24 -25.31 -19.71 -8.13
C ALA A 24 -24.44 -20.29 -7.00
N ALA A 25 -24.73 -21.51 -6.54
CA ALA A 25 -23.93 -22.21 -5.52
C ALA A 25 -22.50 -22.50 -6.01
N VAL A 26 -22.36 -22.94 -7.27
CA VAL A 26 -21.04 -23.16 -7.89
C VAL A 26 -20.25 -21.86 -7.97
N PHE A 27 -20.89 -20.76 -8.41
CA PHE A 27 -20.24 -19.45 -8.42
C PHE A 27 -19.84 -18.99 -7.02
N ALA A 28 -20.70 -19.13 -6.02
CA ALA A 28 -20.40 -18.78 -4.64
C ALA A 28 -19.23 -19.62 -4.08
N TYR A 29 -19.16 -20.89 -4.42
CA TYR A 29 -18.06 -21.77 -4.03
C TYR A 29 -16.75 -21.37 -4.70
N VAL A 30 -16.72 -21.21 -6.03
CA VAL A 30 -15.53 -20.81 -6.78
C VAL A 30 -15.05 -19.41 -6.39
N ALA A 31 -15.98 -18.48 -6.11
CA ALA A 31 -15.66 -17.16 -5.59
C ALA A 31 -15.15 -17.17 -4.13
N GLY A 32 -15.14 -18.34 -3.48
CA GLY A 32 -14.70 -18.49 -2.08
C GLY A 32 -15.64 -17.80 -1.07
N TRP A 33 -16.90 -17.54 -1.44
CA TRP A 33 -17.85 -16.90 -0.52
C TRP A 33 -18.29 -17.83 0.61
N LEU A 34 -18.18 -19.14 0.38
CA LEU A 34 -18.49 -20.16 1.36
C LEU A 34 -17.28 -20.60 2.20
N ASP A 35 -16.10 -20.02 1.94
CA ASP A 35 -14.89 -20.30 2.70
C ASP A 35 -14.80 -19.39 3.95
N PRO A 36 -14.90 -19.96 5.17
CA PRO A 36 -14.75 -19.20 6.42
C PRO A 36 -13.35 -18.56 6.57
N GLN A 37 -12.34 -19.14 5.92
CA GLN A 37 -10.95 -18.66 5.97
C GLN A 37 -10.67 -17.56 4.95
N ARG A 38 -11.61 -17.27 4.06
CA ARG A 38 -11.44 -16.22 3.05
C ARG A 38 -10.97 -14.92 3.68
N LEU A 39 -9.85 -14.42 3.18
CA LEU A 39 -9.33 -13.11 3.56
C LEU A 39 -10.14 -12.02 2.89
N THR A 40 -10.78 -11.18 3.70
CA THR A 40 -11.57 -10.04 3.24
C THR A 40 -10.89 -8.73 3.62
N PRO A 41 -11.16 -7.61 2.92
CA PRO A 41 -10.67 -6.29 3.33
C PRO A 41 -10.98 -5.96 4.79
N ASP A 42 -12.19 -6.32 5.26
CA ASP A 42 -12.60 -6.06 6.64
C ASP A 42 -11.75 -6.82 7.66
N LYS A 43 -11.40 -8.09 7.38
CA LYS A 43 -10.50 -8.86 8.26
C LYS A 43 -9.13 -8.17 8.39
N VAL A 44 -8.56 -7.69 7.27
CA VAL A 44 -7.27 -6.98 7.27
C VAL A 44 -7.37 -5.67 8.03
N ILE A 45 -8.39 -4.86 7.73
CA ILE A 45 -8.59 -3.54 8.35
C ILE A 45 -8.83 -3.68 9.87
N ASN A 46 -9.67 -4.63 10.29
CA ASN A 46 -9.96 -4.86 11.70
C ASN A 46 -8.72 -5.36 12.46
N THR A 47 -7.88 -6.17 11.81
CA THR A 47 -6.61 -6.60 12.40
C THR A 47 -5.65 -5.43 12.59
N LEU A 48 -5.55 -4.52 11.60
CA LEU A 48 -4.74 -3.30 11.74
C LEU A 48 -5.25 -2.40 12.86
N GLU A 49 -6.57 -2.26 13.00
CA GLU A 49 -7.18 -1.49 14.09
C GLU A 49 -6.95 -2.15 15.46
N HIS A 50 -7.10 -3.48 15.54
CA HIS A 50 -6.83 -4.22 16.77
C HIS A 50 -5.37 -4.04 17.21
N ASN A 51 -4.42 -4.14 16.28
CA ASN A 51 -2.99 -4.01 16.59
C ASN A 51 -2.58 -2.57 16.92
N GLY A 52 -3.15 -1.59 16.21
CA GLY A 52 -2.78 -0.17 16.33
C GLY A 52 -3.61 0.62 17.35
N GLY A 53 -4.72 0.07 17.81
CA GLY A 53 -5.73 0.76 18.60
C GLY A 53 -6.79 1.50 17.76
N ALA A 54 -7.97 1.71 18.34
CA ALA A 54 -9.06 2.43 17.72
C ALA A 54 -8.94 3.93 18.01
N TYR A 55 -8.75 4.73 16.97
CA TYR A 55 -8.66 6.20 17.05
C TYR A 55 -9.68 6.83 16.09
N PRO A 56 -10.90 7.14 16.55
CA PRO A 56 -11.94 7.77 15.75
C PRO A 56 -11.43 9.05 15.07
N GLY A 57 -11.74 9.23 13.79
CA GLY A 57 -11.28 10.37 12.99
C GLY A 57 -9.88 10.24 12.41
N TYR A 58 -9.12 9.20 12.75
CA TYR A 58 -7.81 8.92 12.19
C TYR A 58 -7.84 7.72 11.26
N ARG A 59 -6.80 7.61 10.41
CA ARG A 59 -6.60 6.47 9.53
C ARG A 59 -6.21 5.24 10.34
N ARG A 60 -6.66 4.05 9.93
CA ARG A 60 -6.32 2.77 10.59
C ARG A 60 -4.87 2.35 10.41
N ASN A 61 -4.20 2.90 9.40
CA ASN A 61 -2.76 2.79 9.22
C ASN A 61 -2.21 4.11 8.72
N HIS A 62 -0.94 4.40 8.98
CA HIS A 62 -0.32 5.70 8.72
C HIS A 62 -1.09 6.85 9.39
N ALA A 63 -1.56 6.65 10.63
CA ALA A 63 -2.37 7.63 11.35
C ALA A 63 -1.59 8.92 11.64
N LYS A 64 -0.32 8.82 12.04
CA LYS A 64 0.56 9.97 12.21
C LYS A 64 1.22 10.37 10.90
N GLY A 65 1.21 11.67 10.60
CA GLY A 65 1.87 12.20 9.42
C GLY A 65 1.74 13.72 9.29
N LEU A 66 2.55 14.27 8.40
CA LEU A 66 2.62 15.69 8.07
C LEU A 66 2.21 15.90 6.62
N CYS A 67 1.30 16.83 6.38
CA CYS A 67 0.96 17.24 5.01
C CYS A 67 2.03 18.18 4.45
N VAL A 68 2.28 18.06 3.16
CA VAL A 68 3.23 18.89 2.41
C VAL A 68 2.57 19.36 1.12
N ILE A 69 2.93 20.55 0.69
CA ILE A 69 2.54 21.11 -0.60
C ILE A 69 3.79 21.45 -1.41
N GLY A 70 3.67 21.39 -2.72
CA GLY A 70 4.79 21.69 -3.60
C GLY A 70 4.39 21.65 -5.06
N HIS A 71 5.35 21.45 -5.92
CA HIS A 71 5.12 21.30 -7.34
C HIS A 71 6.07 20.24 -7.93
N PHE A 72 5.67 19.71 -9.05
CA PHE A 72 6.43 18.81 -9.88
C PHE A 72 6.75 19.52 -11.19
N ASP A 73 8.02 19.61 -11.53
CA ASP A 73 8.50 20.14 -12.80
C ASP A 73 8.88 18.98 -13.71
N SER A 74 8.08 18.78 -14.77
CA SER A 74 8.35 17.76 -15.78
C SER A 74 9.17 18.35 -16.93
N ASN A 75 10.23 17.66 -17.31
CA ASN A 75 11.05 17.99 -18.49
C ASN A 75 10.55 17.34 -19.80
N GLY A 76 9.42 16.59 -19.74
CA GLY A 76 8.85 15.91 -20.90
C GLY A 76 9.53 14.59 -21.27
N GLY A 77 10.55 14.13 -20.56
CA GLY A 77 11.32 12.93 -20.94
C GLY A 77 10.53 11.61 -20.92
N LEU A 78 9.32 11.61 -20.38
CA LEU A 78 8.42 10.45 -20.36
C LEU A 78 7.14 10.67 -21.18
N ALA A 79 7.01 11.79 -21.88
CA ALA A 79 5.81 12.14 -22.63
C ALA A 79 5.50 11.13 -23.74
N ASP A 80 6.53 10.58 -24.39
CA ASP A 80 6.37 9.57 -25.45
C ASP A 80 6.02 8.17 -24.92
N LEU A 81 6.26 7.92 -23.64
CA LEU A 81 6.01 6.63 -22.98
C LEU A 81 4.68 6.58 -22.25
N SER A 82 4.06 7.73 -21.99
CA SER A 82 2.83 7.81 -21.19
C SER A 82 1.87 8.86 -21.73
N ARG A 83 0.58 8.51 -21.76
CA ARG A 83 -0.50 9.46 -22.11
C ARG A 83 -0.86 10.42 -20.95
N ALA A 84 -0.28 10.22 -19.77
CA ALA A 84 -0.58 11.08 -18.63
C ALA A 84 0.02 12.47 -18.85
N SER A 85 -0.81 13.50 -18.78
CA SER A 85 -0.42 14.90 -18.97
C SER A 85 0.63 15.37 -17.96
N LEU A 86 0.73 14.69 -16.83
CA LEU A 86 1.76 14.90 -15.83
C LEU A 86 3.19 14.87 -16.40
N PHE A 87 3.43 14.04 -17.44
CA PHE A 87 4.76 13.87 -18.02
C PHE A 87 5.05 14.82 -19.19
N SER A 88 4.08 15.62 -19.61
CA SER A 88 4.33 16.73 -20.53
C SER A 88 5.18 17.80 -19.87
N VAL A 89 5.92 18.57 -20.66
CA VAL A 89 6.73 19.69 -20.15
C VAL A 89 5.86 20.68 -19.37
N GLY A 90 6.25 21.00 -18.17
CA GLY A 90 5.53 21.99 -17.37
C GLY A 90 5.56 21.73 -15.86
N ARG A 91 4.85 22.61 -15.15
CA ARG A 91 4.76 22.59 -13.69
C ARG A 91 3.36 22.20 -13.24
N VAL A 92 3.28 21.20 -12.35
CA VAL A 92 2.03 20.66 -11.81
C VAL A 92 2.02 20.80 -10.29
N PRO A 93 0.96 21.38 -9.68
CA PRO A 93 0.82 21.44 -8.23
C PRO A 93 0.76 20.02 -7.63
N VAL A 94 1.34 19.86 -6.44
CA VAL A 94 1.40 18.60 -5.71
C VAL A 94 0.99 18.81 -4.27
N VAL A 95 0.12 17.94 -3.78
CA VAL A 95 -0.18 17.79 -2.37
C VAL A 95 0.36 16.43 -1.93
N GLY A 96 1.06 16.40 -0.83
CA GLY A 96 1.65 15.17 -0.33
C GLY A 96 1.45 14.97 1.16
N ARG A 97 1.86 13.80 1.63
CA ARG A 97 1.85 13.46 3.04
C ARG A 97 3.03 12.55 3.38
N LEU A 98 3.86 13.03 4.29
CA LEU A 98 4.83 12.18 4.99
C LEU A 98 4.12 11.48 6.14
N ALA A 99 4.40 10.19 6.35
CA ALA A 99 3.79 9.40 7.41
C ALA A 99 4.72 8.31 7.92
N ILE A 100 4.39 7.78 9.11
CA ILE A 100 4.96 6.54 9.63
C ILE A 100 3.88 5.45 9.62
N PRO A 101 4.23 4.16 9.46
CA PRO A 101 3.28 3.07 9.58
C PRO A 101 2.71 2.99 11.01
N GLY A 102 1.50 2.42 11.10
CA GLY A 102 0.78 2.22 12.35
C GLY A 102 -0.47 3.08 12.51
N GLY A 103 -1.39 2.60 13.36
CA GLY A 103 -2.70 3.20 13.61
C GLY A 103 -2.69 4.26 14.72
N ASN A 104 -1.61 4.38 15.50
CA ASN A 104 -1.54 5.32 16.62
C ASN A 104 -1.09 6.72 16.17
N PRO A 105 -1.98 7.74 16.20
CA PRO A 105 -1.64 9.11 15.80
C PRO A 105 -0.66 9.81 16.77
N LYS A 106 -0.53 9.28 17.99
CA LYS A 106 0.36 9.81 19.03
C LYS A 106 1.70 9.06 19.14
N ALA A 107 1.97 8.11 18.21
CA ALA A 107 3.24 7.38 18.20
C ALA A 107 4.42 8.34 18.09
N SER A 108 5.57 8.00 18.67
CA SER A 108 6.81 8.78 18.50
C SER A 108 7.28 8.70 17.04
N ASP A 109 8.03 9.70 16.57
CA ASP A 109 8.57 9.67 15.21
C ASP A 109 9.60 8.54 15.00
N GLY A 110 10.19 8.07 16.08
CA GLY A 110 11.10 6.92 16.09
C GLY A 110 10.41 5.56 16.22
N ALA A 111 9.07 5.50 16.36
CA ALA A 111 8.34 4.25 16.61
C ALA A 111 8.47 3.21 15.46
N ALA A 112 8.76 3.67 14.26
CA ALA A 112 8.99 2.81 13.11
C ALA A 112 10.16 3.33 12.27
N PRO A 113 11.01 2.43 11.75
CA PRO A 113 12.13 2.83 10.89
C PRO A 113 11.65 3.29 9.50
N ILE A 114 10.48 2.85 9.07
CA ILE A 114 9.93 3.10 7.74
C ILE A 114 9.34 4.52 7.69
N ARG A 115 9.61 5.21 6.59
CA ARG A 115 8.98 6.50 6.26
C ARG A 115 8.19 6.32 4.97
N SER A 116 6.98 6.84 4.95
CA SER A 116 6.10 6.82 3.80
C SER A 116 5.92 8.22 3.25
N LEU A 117 5.92 8.34 1.93
CA LEU A 117 5.56 9.56 1.20
C LEU A 117 4.46 9.22 0.20
N ALA A 118 3.32 9.87 0.33
CA ALA A 118 2.26 9.81 -0.67
C ALA A 118 2.13 11.17 -1.35
N LEU A 119 2.01 11.17 -2.68
CA LEU A 119 1.86 12.38 -3.49
C LEU A 119 0.60 12.29 -4.35
N ARG A 120 -0.10 13.40 -4.46
CA ARG A 120 -1.20 13.62 -5.39
C ARG A 120 -0.83 14.79 -6.29
N PHE A 121 -0.71 14.53 -7.57
CA PHE A 121 -0.44 15.51 -8.61
C PHE A 121 -1.77 16.01 -9.17
N LEU A 122 -1.85 17.31 -9.43
CA LEU A 122 -3.08 18.00 -9.82
C LEU A 122 -2.85 18.74 -11.15
N PRO A 123 -2.76 18.02 -12.29
CA PRO A 123 -2.67 18.64 -13.59
C PRO A 123 -3.96 19.40 -13.94
N LYS A 124 -3.84 20.45 -14.77
CA LYS A 124 -4.95 21.39 -15.09
C LYS A 124 -6.07 20.75 -15.90
N ASP A 125 -5.81 19.66 -16.61
CA ASP A 125 -6.76 18.94 -17.45
C ASP A 125 -7.73 18.03 -16.66
N GLY A 126 -7.67 18.04 -15.34
CA GLY A 126 -8.53 17.24 -14.47
C GLY A 126 -8.08 15.79 -14.30
N GLN A 127 -7.00 15.36 -14.95
CA GLN A 127 -6.38 14.07 -14.63
C GLN A 127 -5.88 14.08 -13.20
N GLU A 128 -5.78 12.92 -12.60
CA GLU A 128 -5.22 12.77 -11.28
C GLU A 128 -4.19 11.64 -11.26
N TRP A 129 -3.00 11.95 -10.80
CA TRP A 129 -1.97 10.97 -10.57
C TRP A 129 -1.65 10.88 -9.08
N ARG A 130 -1.64 9.66 -8.56
CA ARG A 130 -1.26 9.40 -7.16
C ARG A 130 -0.13 8.38 -7.11
N THR A 131 0.79 8.59 -6.19
CA THR A 131 1.83 7.60 -5.89
C THR A 131 2.02 7.49 -4.38
N GLY A 132 2.24 6.27 -3.91
CA GLY A 132 2.61 5.96 -2.53
C GLY A 132 3.97 5.27 -2.53
N MET A 133 4.87 5.77 -1.69
CA MET A 133 6.24 5.29 -1.59
C MET A 133 6.57 5.00 -0.14
N ASN A 134 7.32 3.94 0.10
CA ASN A 134 7.93 3.64 1.39
C ASN A 134 9.45 3.69 1.26
N ALA A 135 10.12 4.12 2.33
CA ALA A 135 11.58 4.11 2.41
C ALA A 135 12.10 2.69 2.67
N MET A 136 11.63 1.74 1.87
CA MET A 136 12.05 0.34 1.92
C MET A 136 12.43 -0.11 0.51
N PRO A 137 13.51 -0.89 0.34
CA PRO A 137 13.93 -1.38 -0.97
C PRO A 137 12.98 -2.44 -1.54
N VAL A 138 12.33 -3.21 -0.66
CA VAL A 138 11.37 -4.27 -1.01
C VAL A 138 10.22 -4.28 -0.01
N PHE A 139 9.07 -4.81 -0.40
CA PHE A 139 7.97 -5.04 0.53
C PHE A 139 8.30 -6.24 1.44
N VAL A 140 7.84 -6.19 2.69
CA VAL A 140 8.21 -7.15 3.74
C VAL A 140 7.74 -8.58 3.48
N VAL A 141 6.71 -8.77 2.68
CA VAL A 141 6.15 -10.06 2.30
C VAL A 141 5.64 -10.01 0.85
N ARG A 142 5.49 -11.17 0.20
CA ARG A 142 5.18 -11.28 -1.22
C ARG A 142 3.69 -11.15 -1.58
N ASP A 143 2.78 -11.42 -0.63
CA ASP A 143 1.34 -11.45 -0.89
C ASP A 143 0.51 -10.97 0.31
N VAL A 144 -0.80 -10.78 0.09
CA VAL A 144 -1.73 -10.25 1.09
C VAL A 144 -1.98 -11.26 2.23
N ALA A 145 -1.94 -12.55 1.95
CA ALA A 145 -2.12 -13.59 2.97
C ALA A 145 -0.94 -13.59 3.95
N SER A 146 0.28 -13.53 3.43
CA SER A 146 1.49 -13.39 4.24
C SER A 146 1.53 -12.07 5.02
N PHE A 147 1.01 -10.97 4.42
CA PHE A 147 0.87 -9.71 5.14
C PHE A 147 -0.10 -9.83 6.33
N PHE A 148 -1.24 -10.49 6.12
CA PHE A 148 -2.21 -10.72 7.19
C PHE A 148 -1.63 -11.62 8.30
N ALA A 149 -0.94 -12.70 7.93
CA ALA A 149 -0.24 -13.58 8.86
C ALA A 149 0.85 -12.83 9.67
N LEU A 150 1.61 -11.93 9.04
CA LEU A 150 2.57 -11.06 9.71
C LEU A 150 1.87 -10.19 10.76
N GLN A 151 0.73 -9.56 10.42
CA GLN A 151 0.00 -8.73 11.36
C GLN A 151 -0.50 -9.52 12.57
N GLN A 152 -0.90 -10.78 12.37
CA GLN A 152 -1.32 -11.67 13.47
C GLN A 152 -0.12 -12.12 14.33
N ALA A 153 1.00 -12.49 13.69
CA ALA A 153 2.20 -12.95 14.39
C ALA A 153 2.87 -11.83 15.21
N THR A 154 2.74 -10.58 14.75
CA THR A 154 3.32 -9.40 15.41
C THR A 154 2.29 -8.59 16.21
N ALA A 155 1.10 -9.13 16.44
CA ALA A 155 0.08 -8.48 17.26
C ALA A 155 0.58 -8.23 18.68
N PRO A 156 0.33 -7.05 19.27
CA PRO A 156 0.73 -6.75 20.64
C PRO A 156 -0.04 -7.63 21.64
N GLN A 157 0.68 -8.27 22.54
CA GLN A 157 0.05 -9.05 23.62
C GLN A 157 -0.60 -8.13 24.67
N PRO A 158 -1.76 -8.52 25.22
CA PRO A 158 -2.34 -7.85 26.37
C PRO A 158 -1.35 -7.78 27.53
N GLY A 159 -1.21 -6.61 28.14
CA GLY A 159 -0.33 -6.38 29.30
C GLY A 159 1.09 -5.97 28.97
N THR A 160 1.73 -6.54 27.95
CA THR A 160 3.12 -6.18 27.58
C THR A 160 3.19 -5.17 26.44
N GLY A 161 2.16 -5.11 25.58
CA GLY A 161 2.16 -4.31 24.35
C GLY A 161 3.20 -4.74 23.30
N LYS A 162 3.90 -5.88 23.54
CA LYS A 162 4.93 -6.43 22.65
C LYS A 162 4.41 -7.66 21.93
N PRO A 163 4.90 -7.94 20.70
CA PRO A 163 4.60 -9.19 20.02
C PRO A 163 5.03 -10.41 20.83
N ASP A 164 4.34 -11.52 20.60
CA ASP A 164 4.75 -12.83 21.08
C ASP A 164 6.03 -13.28 20.35
N PRO A 165 7.16 -13.48 21.06
CA PRO A 165 8.42 -13.84 20.41
C PRO A 165 8.38 -15.18 19.68
N GLU A 166 7.60 -16.15 20.20
CA GLU A 166 7.47 -17.47 19.60
C GLU A 166 6.70 -17.41 18.29
N LYS A 167 5.54 -16.74 18.28
CA LYS A 167 4.71 -16.54 17.07
C LYS A 167 5.45 -15.73 16.01
N ALA A 168 6.11 -14.64 16.40
CA ALA A 168 6.90 -13.83 15.50
C ALA A 168 8.09 -14.64 14.93
N GLY A 169 8.80 -15.39 15.77
CA GLY A 169 9.92 -16.25 15.36
C GLY A 169 9.47 -17.35 14.39
N ALA A 170 8.33 -18.01 14.65
CA ALA A 170 7.77 -19.02 13.75
C ALA A 170 7.40 -18.41 12.38
N PHE A 171 6.79 -17.21 12.37
CA PHE A 171 6.50 -16.51 11.12
C PHE A 171 7.77 -16.22 10.31
N PHE A 172 8.78 -15.59 10.90
CA PHE A 172 10.02 -15.25 10.21
C PHE A 172 10.80 -16.48 9.72
N LYS A 173 10.71 -17.59 10.44
CA LYS A 173 11.28 -18.87 9.99
C LYS A 173 10.57 -19.42 8.75
N ALA A 174 9.25 -19.25 8.67
CA ALA A 174 8.44 -19.69 7.53
C ALA A 174 8.53 -18.74 6.33
N HIS A 175 8.94 -17.48 6.55
CA HIS A 175 9.03 -16.43 5.54
C HIS A 175 10.47 -15.86 5.44
N PRO A 176 11.42 -16.63 4.90
CA PRO A 176 12.81 -16.21 4.81
C PRO A 176 13.03 -15.03 3.85
N GLU A 177 12.06 -14.74 2.99
CA GLU A 177 12.03 -13.56 2.13
C GLU A 177 11.80 -12.25 2.90
N THR A 178 11.29 -12.34 4.13
CA THR A 178 11.06 -11.15 4.96
C THR A 178 12.39 -10.68 5.54
N PRO A 179 12.96 -9.55 5.09
CA PRO A 179 14.20 -9.05 5.65
C PRO A 179 13.99 -8.78 7.14
N ALA A 180 14.92 -9.19 7.97
CA ALA A 180 14.88 -8.87 9.40
C ALA A 180 14.78 -7.34 9.53
N LEU A 181 13.74 -6.84 10.20
CA LEU A 181 13.49 -5.40 10.39
C LEU A 181 14.72 -4.60 10.88
N PRO A 182 15.64 -5.15 11.71
CA PRO A 182 16.88 -4.49 12.04
C PRO A 182 17.79 -4.23 10.84
N ALA A 183 17.90 -5.18 9.90
CA ALA A 183 18.74 -5.02 8.71
C ALA A 183 18.19 -3.93 7.77
N VAL A 184 16.87 -3.79 7.66
CA VAL A 184 16.24 -2.69 6.88
C VAL A 184 16.52 -1.33 7.53
N GLY A 185 16.47 -1.25 8.85
CA GLY A 185 16.83 -0.04 9.59
C GLY A 185 18.28 0.37 9.37
N GLU A 186 19.19 -0.56 9.35
CA GLU A 186 20.62 -0.35 9.13
C GLU A 186 20.92 0.09 7.69
N ILE A 187 20.28 -0.53 6.70
CA ILE A 187 20.37 -0.14 5.30
C ILE A 187 19.83 1.28 5.10
N LEU A 188 18.67 1.61 5.69
CA LEU A 188 18.09 2.95 5.62
C LEU A 188 18.99 4.00 6.30
N HIS A 189 19.54 3.69 7.46
CA HIS A 189 20.47 4.57 8.15
C HIS A 189 21.71 4.83 7.30
N THR A 190 22.27 3.80 6.69
CA THR A 190 23.42 3.91 5.78
C THR A 190 23.10 4.76 4.55
N ILE A 191 21.92 4.55 3.91
CA ILE A 191 21.48 5.35 2.75
C ILE A 191 21.27 6.81 3.14
N LEU A 192 20.69 7.09 4.31
CA LEU A 192 20.49 8.44 4.81
C LEU A 192 21.80 9.14 5.12
N GLN A 193 22.77 8.44 5.73
CA GLN A 193 24.12 8.95 5.97
C GLN A 193 24.84 9.27 4.67
N LEU A 194 24.78 8.39 3.68
CA LEU A 194 25.40 8.62 2.36
C LEU A 194 24.77 9.82 1.64
N ARG A 195 23.45 10.03 1.76
CA ARG A 195 22.77 11.23 1.23
C ARG A 195 23.18 12.49 1.98
N GLN A 196 23.25 12.47 3.31
CA GLN A 196 23.76 13.61 4.09
C GLN A 196 25.20 13.96 3.74
N GLN A 197 26.08 12.98 3.59
CA GLN A 197 27.45 13.20 3.16
C GLN A 197 27.55 13.78 1.75
N ARG A 198 26.65 13.37 0.82
CA ARG A 198 26.59 14.01 -0.52
C ARG A 198 26.07 15.44 -0.50
N LEU A 199 25.13 15.76 0.38
CA LEU A 199 24.58 17.12 0.53
C LEU A 199 25.55 18.07 1.24
N LEU A 200 26.39 17.54 2.12
CA LEU A 200 27.39 18.34 2.87
C LEU A 200 28.75 18.46 2.15
N ARG A 201 28.98 17.67 1.10
CA ARG A 201 30.16 17.91 0.25
C ARG A 201 29.86 19.10 -0.67
N PRO A 202 30.65 20.19 -0.59
CA PRO A 202 30.57 21.22 -1.61
C PRO A 202 30.83 20.54 -2.96
N GLN A 203 29.86 20.63 -3.88
CA GLN A 203 30.06 20.17 -5.25
C GLN A 203 31.19 21.02 -5.86
N ARG A 204 32.41 20.50 -5.84
CA ARG A 204 33.38 20.92 -6.82
C ARG A 204 32.88 20.45 -8.16
N LEU A 205 32.23 21.32 -8.91
CA LEU A 205 31.95 21.11 -10.31
C LEU A 205 33.30 20.85 -11.00
N LEU A 206 33.52 19.62 -11.43
CA LEU A 206 34.63 19.33 -12.32
C LEU A 206 34.35 20.07 -13.62
N PRO A 207 35.33 20.81 -14.19
CA PRO A 207 35.15 21.49 -15.45
C PRO A 207 34.86 20.41 -16.52
N GLY A 208 33.65 20.44 -17.14
CA GLY A 208 33.24 19.55 -18.22
C GLY A 208 32.03 18.64 -17.95
N GLU A 209 31.44 18.62 -16.76
CA GLU A 209 30.21 17.87 -16.50
C GLU A 209 29.00 18.71 -16.90
N GLN A 210 28.67 18.67 -18.20
CA GLN A 210 27.40 19.17 -18.72
C GLN A 210 26.25 18.40 -18.04
N GLU A 211 25.27 19.13 -17.51
CA GLU A 211 24.03 18.58 -16.98
C GLU A 211 23.44 17.59 -17.99
N ARG A 212 23.32 16.31 -17.62
CA ARG A 212 22.56 15.36 -18.44
C ARG A 212 21.11 15.82 -18.48
N PRO A 213 20.53 16.12 -19.67
CA PRO A 213 19.12 16.42 -19.76
C PRO A 213 18.34 15.14 -19.44
N GLY A 214 17.57 15.13 -18.35
CA GLY A 214 16.72 13.96 -18.04
C GLY A 214 16.34 13.75 -16.57
N ALA A 215 16.90 14.47 -15.62
CA ALA A 215 16.54 14.31 -14.22
C ALA A 215 15.35 15.21 -13.85
N ALA A 216 14.17 14.61 -13.63
CA ALA A 216 13.04 15.32 -13.03
C ALA A 216 13.36 15.71 -11.58
N ARG A 217 13.30 17.00 -11.24
CA ARG A 217 13.49 17.50 -9.88
C ARG A 217 12.12 17.72 -9.22
N ALA A 218 11.86 17.05 -8.10
CA ALA A 218 10.76 17.37 -7.22
C ALA A 218 11.30 18.26 -6.08
N LEU A 219 10.90 19.52 -6.03
CA LEU A 219 11.16 20.42 -4.91
C LEU A 219 9.91 20.43 -4.01
N VAL A 220 10.02 19.85 -2.83
CA VAL A 220 8.96 19.85 -1.82
C VAL A 220 9.39 20.79 -0.69
N ARG A 221 8.60 21.83 -0.43
CA ARG A 221 8.76 22.66 0.77
C ARG A 221 7.74 22.22 1.81
N ALA A 222 8.16 22.11 3.06
CA ALA A 222 7.25 21.99 4.19
C ALA A 222 6.50 23.31 4.40
N ALA A 223 5.20 23.24 4.62
CA ALA A 223 4.36 24.37 4.97
C ALA A 223 4.27 24.53 6.48
#